data_46abb2fe79fc20d3e3d44857d8aaf057
#
_entry.id   46abb2fe79fc20d3e3d44857d8aaf057
#
_cell.length_a   1.000
_cell.length_b   1.000
_cell.length_c   1.000
_cell.angle_alpha   90.00
_cell.angle_beta   90.00
_cell.angle_gamma   90.00
#
_symmetry.space_group_name_H-M   'P 1'
#
loop_
_entity.id
_entity.type
_entity.pdbx_description
1 polymer ?
#
loop_
_entity_poly.entity_id
_entity_poly.type
_entity_poly.pdbx_seq_one_letter_code
_entity_poly.pdbx_strand_id
1 'polypeptide(L)'
;LLAERGGVPLPEDNGYDSKRTDTRKRFYEMNKTAARFFYHQLKTPQGKECLDYLINKRKLSIETIKKYGMGFAPNSWSALKSYMLSEGFTEEELEQGSLISRSQKNTRNTFDFFVNRAMFPFIDLAGHIVGFGGRALTPDDKRKYLNSKDTLVYSKNRFLFSMNFAKNAAVKDKTILLCEGNLDVISLNQAGFENAVASCGTALTPEQAKIISNYADNVVICYDADGAGQKATTRAIKILGETGLKTTVIKMNGAKDPDEYINKFGADHFRHLLKKSDGAIEFELEKCKDGIDMDTDIGRIDYLKKAYKVLADISSPTEREIYAKKVAAEQNVSITTVKAELNAILKNRRYQYSKKEWTRTITFADKRDTINPEANEHRRESAAEAGIIYYLYNNHDACGDVLKRLPPDKFVTSFNRRVYESLTSKITDLQDCSVSSFNGEFSPEEVGKITEILEKYSELGIDAKVAEDYINVLLNYKPKEKQEDISDDDFFKKFEEMRKKN
;
A
#
# COMPACT_ATOMS: atom_id res chain seq x y z
N LEU A 1 22.86 -15.89 27.12
CA LEU A 1 23.95 -15.05 27.70
C LEU A 1 23.41 -13.78 28.40
N LEU A 2 22.54 -12.95 27.73
CA LEU A 2 21.99 -11.74 28.41
C LEU A 2 20.87 -12.08 29.40
N ALA A 3 19.99 -13.04 29.06
CA ALA A 3 18.93 -13.51 29.93
C ALA A 3 19.50 -14.27 31.17
N GLU A 4 20.54 -15.09 30.99
CA GLU A 4 21.26 -15.75 32.07
C GLU A 4 21.93 -14.73 33.05
N ARG A 5 22.51 -13.65 32.52
CA ARG A 5 23.09 -12.56 33.35
C ARG A 5 22.03 -11.70 34.02
N GLY A 6 20.84 -11.59 33.47
CA GLY A 6 19.73 -10.79 34.00
C GLY A 6 18.76 -11.57 34.89
N GLY A 7 18.94 -12.89 35.06
CA GLY A 7 18.03 -13.73 35.86
C GLY A 7 16.60 -13.79 35.29
N VAL A 8 16.44 -13.49 33.99
CA VAL A 8 15.14 -13.53 33.33
C VAL A 8 14.93 -14.94 32.78
N PRO A 9 13.88 -15.68 33.24
CA PRO A 9 13.57 -16.98 32.64
C PRO A 9 13.23 -16.80 31.15
N LEU A 10 13.94 -17.55 30.31
CA LEU A 10 13.57 -17.63 28.89
C LEU A 10 12.18 -18.29 28.79
N PRO A 11 11.30 -17.83 27.87
CA PRO A 11 10.06 -18.54 27.60
C PRO A 11 10.37 -20.00 27.28
N GLU A 12 9.60 -20.93 27.87
CA GLU A 12 9.73 -22.36 27.53
C GLU A 12 9.57 -22.53 26.01
N ASP A 13 10.53 -23.19 25.39
CA ASP A 13 10.54 -23.51 23.96
C ASP A 13 9.35 -24.43 23.68
N ASN A 14 8.25 -23.86 23.26
CA ASN A 14 7.06 -24.56 22.83
C ASN A 14 7.37 -25.29 21.51
N GLY A 15 8.13 -26.34 21.46
CA GLY A 15 8.53 -27.22 20.33
C GLY A 15 8.00 -26.91 18.91
N TYR A 16 7.08 -25.96 18.79
CA TYR A 16 6.52 -25.42 17.56
C TYR A 16 7.47 -24.42 16.87
N ASP A 17 8.19 -23.61 17.66
CA ASP A 17 9.16 -22.64 17.13
C ASP A 17 10.46 -23.36 16.66
N SER A 18 10.86 -24.45 17.32
CA SER A 18 12.02 -25.24 16.91
C SER A 18 11.76 -25.95 15.58
N LYS A 19 10.60 -26.60 15.40
CA LYS A 19 10.21 -27.25 14.13
C LYS A 19 10.14 -26.25 12.96
N ARG A 20 9.59 -25.06 13.19
CA ARG A 20 9.50 -24.01 12.17
C ARG A 20 10.88 -23.48 11.78
N THR A 21 11.78 -23.36 12.74
CA THR A 21 13.16 -22.94 12.51
C THR A 21 13.92 -23.98 11.70
N ASP A 22 13.76 -25.25 12.00
CA ASP A 22 14.41 -26.34 11.26
C ASP A 22 13.87 -26.50 9.84
N THR A 23 12.56 -26.31 9.64
CA THR A 23 11.97 -26.27 8.30
C THR A 23 12.53 -25.10 7.49
N ARG A 24 12.69 -23.90 8.07
CA ARG A 24 13.32 -22.77 7.37
C ARG A 24 14.77 -23.05 6.96
N LYS A 25 15.57 -23.65 7.84
CA LYS A 25 16.95 -24.07 7.53
C LYS A 25 16.97 -25.03 6.35
N ARG A 26 16.06 -26.00 6.35
CA ARG A 26 15.91 -26.96 5.26
C ARG A 26 15.62 -26.31 3.92
N PHE A 27 14.74 -25.26 3.89
CA PHE A 27 14.44 -24.50 2.69
C PHE A 27 15.64 -23.66 2.22
N TYR A 28 16.44 -23.09 3.12
CA TYR A 28 17.68 -22.40 2.73
C TYR A 28 18.70 -23.34 2.12
N GLU A 29 18.88 -24.54 2.68
CA GLU A 29 19.75 -25.57 2.12
C GLU A 29 19.27 -26.03 0.74
N MET A 30 17.99 -26.26 0.57
CA MET A 30 17.36 -26.62 -0.69
C MET A 30 17.62 -25.55 -1.77
N ASN A 31 17.34 -24.28 -1.47
CA ASN A 31 17.59 -23.19 -2.41
C ASN A 31 19.08 -23.04 -2.73
N LYS A 32 19.97 -23.21 -1.75
CA LYS A 32 21.41 -23.18 -1.96
C LYS A 32 21.88 -24.30 -2.88
N THR A 33 21.33 -25.51 -2.71
CA THR A 33 21.64 -26.66 -3.57
C THR A 33 21.13 -26.45 -4.99
N ALA A 34 19.90 -25.94 -5.17
CA ALA A 34 19.36 -25.59 -6.48
C ALA A 34 20.19 -24.49 -7.17
N ALA A 35 20.65 -23.45 -6.42
CA ALA A 35 21.52 -22.41 -6.98
C ALA A 35 22.87 -22.98 -7.47
N ARG A 36 23.46 -23.91 -6.73
CA ARG A 36 24.69 -24.63 -7.16
C ARG A 36 24.45 -25.43 -8.43
N PHE A 37 23.32 -26.10 -8.55
CA PHE A 37 22.93 -26.80 -9.77
C PHE A 37 22.86 -25.83 -10.95
N PHE A 38 22.08 -24.75 -10.86
CA PHE A 38 21.96 -23.77 -11.95
C PHE A 38 23.29 -23.13 -12.31
N TYR A 39 24.12 -22.78 -11.32
CA TYR A 39 25.45 -22.22 -11.56
C TYR A 39 26.37 -23.20 -12.26
N HIS A 40 26.31 -24.50 -11.92
CA HIS A 40 27.05 -25.54 -12.60
C HIS A 40 26.58 -25.72 -14.04
N GLN A 41 25.26 -25.76 -14.26
CA GLN A 41 24.67 -25.90 -15.59
C GLN A 41 25.10 -24.76 -16.56
N LEU A 42 25.28 -23.55 -16.05
CA LEU A 42 25.78 -22.42 -16.88
C LEU A 42 27.18 -22.68 -17.47
N LYS A 43 27.99 -23.52 -16.82
CA LYS A 43 29.37 -23.84 -17.25
C LYS A 43 29.42 -25.08 -18.15
N THR A 44 28.33 -25.78 -18.36
CA THR A 44 28.28 -26.95 -19.25
C THR A 44 28.12 -26.53 -20.71
N PRO A 45 28.37 -27.42 -21.66
CA PRO A 45 28.08 -27.14 -23.07
C PRO A 45 26.61 -26.71 -23.33
N GLN A 46 25.65 -27.23 -22.55
CA GLN A 46 24.24 -26.84 -22.64
C GLN A 46 24.00 -25.42 -22.19
N GLY A 47 24.79 -24.90 -21.27
CA GLY A 47 24.70 -23.53 -20.76
C GLY A 47 25.36 -22.45 -21.66
N LYS A 48 26.03 -22.86 -22.74
CA LYS A 48 26.80 -21.95 -23.60
C LYS A 48 25.95 -20.82 -24.16
N GLU A 49 24.76 -21.13 -24.68
CA GLU A 49 23.84 -20.11 -25.22
C GLU A 49 23.42 -19.10 -24.14
N CYS A 50 23.15 -19.57 -22.91
CA CYS A 50 22.83 -18.71 -21.79
C CYS A 50 24.01 -17.82 -21.41
N LEU A 51 25.22 -18.37 -21.34
CA LEU A 51 26.44 -17.60 -21.05
C LEU A 51 26.72 -16.55 -22.12
N ASP A 52 26.58 -16.91 -23.40
CA ASP A 52 26.70 -15.98 -24.54
C ASP A 52 25.64 -14.87 -24.47
N TYR A 53 24.41 -15.20 -24.08
CA TYR A 53 23.37 -14.21 -23.86
C TYR A 53 23.77 -13.22 -22.75
N LEU A 54 24.26 -13.69 -21.60
CA LEU A 54 24.68 -12.83 -20.50
C LEU A 54 25.85 -11.94 -20.85
N ILE A 55 26.90 -12.49 -21.53
CA ILE A 55 28.13 -11.74 -21.86
C ILE A 55 27.90 -10.85 -23.07
N ASN A 56 27.44 -11.40 -24.19
CA ASN A 56 27.44 -10.69 -25.48
C ASN A 56 26.19 -9.80 -25.65
N LYS A 57 25.01 -10.26 -25.20
CA LYS A 57 23.78 -9.49 -25.37
C LYS A 57 23.52 -8.55 -24.20
N ARG A 58 23.83 -8.98 -22.96
CA ARG A 58 23.64 -8.18 -21.74
C ARG A 58 24.90 -7.47 -21.29
N LYS A 59 26.02 -7.74 -21.91
CA LYS A 59 27.34 -7.12 -21.65
C LYS A 59 27.76 -7.24 -20.17
N LEU A 60 27.40 -8.34 -19.53
CA LEU A 60 27.77 -8.60 -18.16
C LEU A 60 29.16 -9.22 -18.07
N SER A 61 29.98 -8.74 -17.15
CA SER A 61 31.29 -9.31 -16.88
C SER A 61 31.19 -10.64 -16.15
N ILE A 62 32.21 -11.46 -16.26
CA ILE A 62 32.30 -12.73 -15.52
C ILE A 62 32.26 -12.50 -14.00
N GLU A 63 32.86 -11.43 -13.52
CA GLU A 63 32.85 -11.03 -12.11
C GLU A 63 31.44 -10.73 -11.65
N THR A 64 30.65 -10.01 -12.45
CA THR A 64 29.24 -9.70 -12.17
C THR A 64 28.39 -10.98 -12.14
N ILE A 65 28.55 -11.87 -13.13
CA ILE A 65 27.87 -13.17 -13.19
C ILE A 65 28.16 -14.00 -11.93
N LYS A 66 29.42 -14.01 -11.49
CA LYS A 66 29.85 -14.71 -10.26
C LYS A 66 29.30 -14.02 -9.01
N LYS A 67 29.36 -12.69 -8.89
CA LYS A 67 28.88 -11.90 -7.76
C LYS A 67 27.40 -12.19 -7.48
N TYR A 68 26.58 -12.24 -8.53
CA TYR A 68 25.16 -12.51 -8.42
C TYR A 68 24.79 -14.00 -8.41
N GLY A 69 25.77 -14.90 -8.57
CA GLY A 69 25.54 -16.35 -8.60
C GLY A 69 24.61 -16.79 -9.74
N MET A 70 24.69 -16.10 -10.89
CA MET A 70 23.81 -16.40 -12.02
C MET A 70 24.00 -17.81 -12.52
N GLY A 71 22.95 -18.43 -13.02
CA GLY A 71 22.93 -19.80 -13.48
C GLY A 71 22.09 -20.00 -14.74
N PHE A 72 21.93 -21.26 -15.09
CA PHE A 72 21.12 -21.71 -16.21
C PHE A 72 20.19 -22.85 -15.78
N ALA A 73 18.90 -22.71 -16.03
CA ALA A 73 17.94 -23.80 -15.96
C ALA A 73 17.91 -24.50 -17.33
N PRO A 74 18.31 -25.77 -17.42
CA PRO A 74 18.38 -26.49 -18.69
C PRO A 74 17.03 -26.56 -19.41
N ASN A 75 17.05 -26.82 -20.71
CA ASN A 75 15.83 -27.10 -21.48
C ASN A 75 15.37 -28.56 -21.22
N SER A 76 14.97 -28.78 -19.99
CA SER A 76 14.48 -30.06 -19.48
C SER A 76 13.37 -29.83 -18.44
N TRP A 77 12.38 -30.68 -18.43
CA TRP A 77 11.27 -30.61 -17.49
C TRP A 77 11.50 -31.37 -16.18
N SER A 78 12.68 -32.02 -16.02
CA SER A 78 12.98 -32.88 -14.86
C SER A 78 14.43 -32.85 -14.40
N ALA A 79 15.31 -32.07 -15.02
CA ALA A 79 16.76 -32.10 -14.70
C ALA A 79 17.01 -31.62 -13.27
N LEU A 80 16.41 -30.50 -12.86
CA LEU A 80 16.52 -29.99 -11.50
C LEU A 80 15.89 -30.99 -10.50
N LYS A 81 14.66 -31.46 -10.79
CA LYS A 81 13.95 -32.39 -9.93
C LYS A 81 14.79 -33.64 -9.67
N SER A 82 15.30 -34.26 -10.71
CA SER A 82 16.11 -35.49 -10.58
C SER A 82 17.38 -35.25 -9.74
N TYR A 83 18.06 -34.15 -9.96
CA TYR A 83 19.23 -33.77 -9.17
C TYR A 83 18.86 -33.54 -7.70
N MET A 84 17.81 -32.79 -7.40
CA MET A 84 17.42 -32.46 -6.03
C MET A 84 16.94 -33.70 -5.25
N LEU A 85 16.26 -34.64 -5.92
CA LEU A 85 15.89 -35.92 -5.31
C LEU A 85 17.13 -36.74 -4.96
N SER A 86 18.19 -36.75 -5.80
CA SER A 86 19.47 -37.45 -5.48
C SER A 86 20.23 -36.77 -4.33
N GLU A 87 19.99 -35.47 -4.07
CA GLU A 87 20.53 -34.74 -2.91
C GLU A 87 19.68 -34.92 -1.63
N GLY A 88 18.63 -35.78 -1.69
CA GLY A 88 17.80 -36.17 -0.54
C GLY A 88 16.70 -35.19 -0.18
N PHE A 89 16.24 -34.35 -1.12
CA PHE A 89 15.02 -33.54 -0.99
C PHE A 89 13.81 -34.31 -1.52
N THR A 90 12.62 -34.06 -0.95
CA THR A 90 11.38 -34.69 -1.40
C THR A 90 10.65 -33.82 -2.45
N GLU A 91 9.76 -34.44 -3.23
CA GLU A 91 8.93 -33.70 -4.20
C GLU A 91 8.04 -32.66 -3.50
N GLU A 92 7.55 -32.96 -2.29
CA GLU A 92 6.75 -32.03 -1.49
C GLU A 92 7.56 -30.79 -1.08
N GLU A 93 8.80 -30.98 -0.62
CA GLU A 93 9.70 -29.87 -0.30
C GLU A 93 9.99 -29.01 -1.53
N LEU A 94 10.26 -29.63 -2.68
CA LEU A 94 10.55 -28.94 -3.93
C LEU A 94 9.34 -28.15 -4.45
N GLU A 95 8.12 -28.70 -4.33
CA GLU A 95 6.89 -28.00 -4.72
C GLU A 95 6.62 -26.81 -3.78
N GLN A 96 6.73 -27.00 -2.47
CA GLN A 96 6.58 -25.92 -1.48
C GLN A 96 7.67 -24.85 -1.64
N GLY A 97 8.88 -25.22 -2.08
CA GLY A 97 9.98 -24.31 -2.40
C GLY A 97 9.87 -23.63 -3.76
N SER A 98 8.81 -23.89 -4.54
CA SER A 98 8.63 -23.33 -5.89
C SER A 98 9.76 -23.68 -6.88
N LEU A 99 10.41 -24.84 -6.71
CA LEU A 99 11.42 -25.39 -7.62
C LEU A 99 10.80 -26.32 -8.67
N ILE A 100 9.70 -26.98 -8.32
CA ILE A 100 8.88 -27.78 -9.24
C ILE A 100 7.43 -27.30 -9.20
N SER A 101 6.65 -27.74 -10.16
CA SER A 101 5.22 -27.46 -10.23
C SER A 101 4.45 -28.72 -10.59
N ARG A 102 3.21 -28.80 -10.13
CA ARG A 102 2.32 -29.92 -10.41
C ARG A 102 1.48 -29.65 -11.66
N SER A 103 1.32 -30.66 -12.51
CA SER A 103 0.50 -30.54 -13.72
C SER A 103 -0.98 -30.39 -13.37
N GLN A 104 -1.65 -29.43 -14.00
CA GLN A 104 -3.11 -29.25 -13.85
C GLN A 104 -3.91 -30.39 -14.51
N LYS A 105 -3.34 -31.03 -15.55
CA LYS A 105 -3.99 -32.15 -16.27
C LYS A 105 -3.83 -33.48 -15.57
N ASN A 106 -2.71 -33.69 -14.89
CA ASN A 106 -2.41 -34.90 -14.12
C ASN A 106 -1.64 -34.53 -12.87
N THR A 107 -2.34 -34.46 -11.75
CA THR A 107 -1.78 -34.02 -10.44
C THR A 107 -0.69 -34.96 -9.90
N ARG A 108 -0.50 -36.14 -10.47
CA ARG A 108 0.61 -37.06 -10.11
C ARG A 108 1.93 -36.64 -10.77
N ASN A 109 1.88 -35.86 -11.86
CA ASN A 109 3.08 -35.47 -12.60
C ASN A 109 3.58 -34.11 -12.13
N THR A 110 4.83 -34.09 -11.67
CA THR A 110 5.56 -32.87 -11.31
C THR A 110 6.67 -32.62 -12.33
N PHE A 111 6.99 -31.35 -12.53
CA PHE A 111 7.99 -30.89 -13.50
C PHE A 111 8.74 -29.67 -12.98
N ASP A 112 9.95 -29.42 -13.49
CA ASP A 112 10.78 -28.27 -13.13
C ASP A 112 10.04 -26.97 -13.40
N PHE A 113 10.00 -26.07 -12.40
CA PHE A 113 9.31 -24.78 -12.53
C PHE A 113 10.03 -23.84 -13.49
N PHE A 114 11.37 -23.92 -13.53
CA PHE A 114 12.22 -23.13 -14.42
C PHE A 114 12.80 -24.03 -15.50
N VAL A 115 12.52 -23.70 -16.76
CA VAL A 115 12.98 -24.45 -17.94
C VAL A 115 13.51 -23.47 -18.97
N ASN A 116 14.69 -23.71 -19.53
CA ASN A 116 15.37 -22.92 -20.54
C ASN A 116 15.46 -21.42 -20.18
N ARG A 117 16.04 -21.11 -19.00
CA ARG A 117 16.11 -19.74 -18.47
C ARG A 117 17.48 -19.40 -17.91
N ALA A 118 17.90 -18.14 -18.12
CA ALA A 118 18.94 -17.54 -17.30
C ALA A 118 18.39 -17.30 -15.90
N MET A 119 19.11 -17.81 -14.88
CA MET A 119 18.64 -17.85 -13.49
C MET A 119 19.33 -16.80 -12.64
N PHE A 120 18.56 -16.16 -11.77
CA PHE A 120 18.99 -15.14 -10.83
C PHE A 120 18.57 -15.56 -9.41
N PRO A 121 19.50 -15.98 -8.54
CA PRO A 121 19.18 -16.26 -7.15
C PRO A 121 18.65 -15.01 -6.43
N PHE A 122 17.62 -15.16 -5.67
CA PHE A 122 17.08 -14.14 -4.77
C PHE A 122 17.73 -14.31 -3.40
N ILE A 123 18.50 -13.32 -2.99
CA ILE A 123 19.29 -13.34 -1.75
C ILE A 123 18.69 -12.35 -0.77
N ASP A 124 18.32 -12.80 0.44
CA ASP A 124 17.78 -11.96 1.48
C ASP A 124 18.87 -11.09 2.16
N LEU A 125 18.46 -10.20 3.06
CA LEU A 125 19.37 -9.30 3.79
C LEU A 125 20.39 -10.05 4.66
N ALA A 126 20.11 -11.29 5.04
CA ALA A 126 21.01 -12.16 5.82
C ALA A 126 21.98 -12.96 4.94
N GLY A 127 21.80 -12.93 3.60
CA GLY A 127 22.65 -13.66 2.65
C GLY A 127 22.15 -15.06 2.28
N HIS A 128 20.92 -15.44 2.70
CA HIS A 128 20.35 -16.72 2.32
C HIS A 128 19.67 -16.63 0.96
N ILE A 129 19.78 -17.69 0.16
CA ILE A 129 19.03 -17.82 -1.08
C ILE A 129 17.60 -18.24 -0.73
N VAL A 130 16.64 -17.38 -1.06
CA VAL A 130 15.23 -17.54 -0.68
C VAL A 130 14.33 -17.94 -1.84
N GLY A 131 14.79 -17.78 -3.08
CA GLY A 131 14.06 -18.10 -4.30
C GLY A 131 14.86 -17.75 -5.53
N PHE A 132 14.18 -17.66 -6.68
CA PHE A 132 14.80 -17.43 -7.98
C PHE A 132 13.94 -16.59 -8.90
N GLY A 133 14.60 -15.78 -9.75
CA GLY A 133 14.04 -15.23 -10.97
C GLY A 133 14.63 -15.97 -12.18
N GLY A 134 13.82 -16.16 -13.21
CA GLY A 134 14.25 -16.80 -14.46
C GLY A 134 13.86 -16.00 -15.68
N ARG A 135 14.83 -15.61 -16.52
CA ARG A 135 14.63 -14.91 -17.79
C ARG A 135 14.65 -15.92 -18.95
N ALA A 136 13.58 -16.02 -19.73
CA ALA A 136 13.51 -16.89 -20.90
C ALA A 136 14.59 -16.55 -21.91
N LEU A 137 15.23 -17.58 -22.47
CA LEU A 137 16.24 -17.45 -23.53
C LEU A 137 15.59 -17.44 -24.92
N THR A 138 14.47 -18.13 -25.09
CA THR A 138 13.70 -18.15 -26.33
C THR A 138 12.74 -16.95 -26.42
N PRO A 139 12.67 -16.24 -27.58
CA PRO A 139 11.76 -15.10 -27.76
C PRO A 139 10.29 -15.49 -27.66
N ASP A 140 9.91 -16.71 -28.01
CA ASP A 140 8.52 -17.19 -28.09
C ASP A 140 7.90 -17.59 -26.75
N ASP A 141 8.68 -17.62 -25.67
CA ASP A 141 8.13 -17.87 -24.35
C ASP A 141 7.30 -16.65 -23.88
N LYS A 142 5.98 -16.82 -23.84
CA LYS A 142 5.03 -15.79 -23.40
C LYS A 142 5.35 -15.23 -22.01
N ARG A 143 6.06 -16.00 -21.16
CA ARG A 143 6.49 -15.59 -19.83
C ARG A 143 7.95 -15.17 -19.84
N LYS A 144 8.23 -13.98 -20.39
CA LYS A 144 9.56 -13.40 -20.49
C LYS A 144 10.35 -13.49 -19.16
N TYR A 145 9.72 -13.17 -18.05
CA TYR A 145 10.24 -13.35 -16.68
C TYR A 145 9.33 -14.28 -15.90
N LEU A 146 9.94 -15.13 -15.09
CA LEU A 146 9.28 -16.05 -14.18
C LEU A 146 9.99 -15.97 -12.83
N ASN A 147 9.26 -15.68 -11.77
CA ASN A 147 9.79 -15.60 -10.41
C ASN A 147 9.18 -16.68 -9.53
N SER A 148 9.91 -17.16 -8.53
CA SER A 148 9.38 -18.05 -7.50
C SER A 148 8.06 -17.56 -6.96
N LYS A 149 7.16 -18.49 -6.60
CA LYS A 149 5.96 -18.20 -5.82
C LYS A 149 6.35 -17.90 -4.37
N ASP A 150 5.43 -17.32 -3.59
CA ASP A 150 5.67 -17.16 -2.16
C ASP A 150 5.88 -18.53 -1.49
N THR A 151 6.84 -18.59 -0.58
CA THR A 151 7.23 -19.78 0.17
C THR A 151 7.41 -19.46 1.66
N LEU A 152 7.77 -20.45 2.47
CA LEU A 152 8.08 -20.22 3.89
C LEU A 152 9.22 -19.19 4.11
N VAL A 153 10.14 -19.07 3.15
CA VAL A 153 11.33 -18.19 3.25
C VAL A 153 11.34 -17.02 2.27
N TYR A 154 10.42 -16.97 1.31
CA TYR A 154 10.31 -15.94 0.29
C TYR A 154 8.91 -15.33 0.26
N SER A 155 8.83 -14.01 0.26
CA SER A 155 7.60 -13.26 0.03
C SER A 155 7.84 -12.14 -0.97
N LYS A 156 7.11 -12.16 -2.08
CA LYS A 156 7.19 -11.14 -3.14
C LYS A 156 6.93 -9.73 -2.62
N ASN A 157 6.01 -9.61 -1.69
CA ASN A 157 5.61 -8.31 -1.14
C ASN A 157 6.68 -7.66 -0.26
N ARG A 158 7.68 -8.42 0.19
CA ARG A 158 8.74 -7.94 1.09
C ARG A 158 10.12 -8.02 0.49
N PHE A 159 10.29 -8.75 -0.60
CA PHE A 159 11.60 -8.96 -1.22
C PHE A 159 11.98 -7.81 -2.13
N LEU A 160 13.22 -7.32 -1.98
CA LEU A 160 13.86 -6.37 -2.88
C LEU A 160 15.14 -7.02 -3.42
N PHE A 161 15.20 -7.18 -4.74
CA PHE A 161 16.37 -7.75 -5.40
C PHE A 161 17.59 -6.86 -5.18
N SER A 162 18.75 -7.47 -4.93
CA SER A 162 20.02 -6.79 -4.67
C SER A 162 20.09 -5.97 -3.38
N MET A 163 19.07 -5.94 -2.53
CA MET A 163 19.09 -5.18 -1.27
C MET A 163 20.20 -5.65 -0.32
N ASN A 164 20.53 -6.95 -0.34
CA ASN A 164 21.67 -7.52 0.39
C ASN A 164 23.01 -6.90 0.01
N PHE A 165 23.21 -6.56 -1.26
CA PHE A 165 24.39 -5.86 -1.76
C PHE A 165 24.28 -4.35 -1.59
N ALA A 166 23.09 -3.79 -1.79
CA ALA A 166 22.86 -2.35 -1.83
C ALA A 166 22.86 -1.69 -0.43
N LYS A 167 22.54 -2.41 0.64
CA LYS A 167 22.30 -1.85 1.98
C LYS A 167 23.42 -0.92 2.49
N ASN A 168 24.68 -1.29 2.30
CA ASN A 168 25.81 -0.50 2.79
C ASN A 168 26.01 0.79 1.98
N ALA A 169 25.90 0.70 0.64
CA ALA A 169 25.95 1.86 -0.23
C ALA A 169 24.74 2.78 -0.01
N ALA A 170 23.55 2.20 0.17
CA ALA A 170 22.32 2.95 0.48
C ALA A 170 22.44 3.78 1.75
N VAL A 171 22.97 3.19 2.84
CA VAL A 171 23.18 3.90 4.11
C VAL A 171 24.23 5.01 3.95
N LYS A 172 25.34 4.75 3.24
CA LYS A 172 26.40 5.72 2.99
C LYS A 172 25.91 6.91 2.17
N ASP A 173 25.21 6.62 1.07
CA ASP A 173 24.77 7.63 0.09
C ASP A 173 23.40 8.21 0.47
N LYS A 174 22.74 7.67 1.52
CA LYS A 174 21.37 7.98 1.95
C LYS A 174 20.35 7.90 0.81
N THR A 175 20.65 7.12 -0.21
CA THR A 175 19.89 7.08 -1.45
C THR A 175 19.81 5.66 -2.02
N ILE A 176 18.63 5.26 -2.46
CA ILE A 176 18.39 4.03 -3.21
C ILE A 176 17.95 4.37 -4.64
N LEU A 177 18.49 3.64 -5.62
CA LEU A 177 18.03 3.63 -7.00
C LEU A 177 17.01 2.48 -7.15
N LEU A 178 15.76 2.80 -7.39
CA LEU A 178 14.68 1.82 -7.49
C LEU A 178 14.36 1.51 -8.96
N CYS A 179 14.61 0.29 -9.39
CA CYS A 179 14.36 -0.22 -10.73
C CYS A 179 13.19 -1.21 -10.78
N GLU A 180 12.70 -1.54 -11.99
CA GLU A 180 11.66 -2.56 -12.17
C GLU A 180 12.26 -3.98 -12.22
N GLY A 181 13.34 -4.17 -12.95
CA GLY A 181 13.89 -5.47 -13.29
C GLY A 181 15.24 -5.80 -12.67
N ASN A 182 15.51 -7.10 -12.57
CA ASN A 182 16.77 -7.62 -12.03
C ASN A 182 17.99 -7.21 -12.90
N LEU A 183 17.82 -7.22 -14.22
CA LEU A 183 18.91 -6.89 -15.15
C LEU A 183 19.30 -5.42 -15.07
N ASP A 184 18.33 -4.51 -14.86
CA ASP A 184 18.60 -3.09 -14.67
C ASP A 184 19.50 -2.86 -13.46
N VAL A 185 19.15 -3.51 -12.34
CA VAL A 185 19.94 -3.45 -11.10
C VAL A 185 21.34 -4.01 -11.32
N ILE A 186 21.45 -5.14 -12.01
CA ILE A 186 22.74 -5.79 -12.24
C ILE A 186 23.65 -4.91 -13.14
N SER A 187 23.08 -4.32 -14.20
CA SER A 187 23.79 -3.40 -15.08
C SER A 187 24.23 -2.13 -14.35
N LEU A 188 23.35 -1.54 -13.54
CA LEU A 188 23.71 -0.39 -12.71
C LEU A 188 24.79 -0.73 -11.69
N ASN A 189 24.69 -1.88 -11.02
CA ASN A 189 25.68 -2.32 -10.05
C ASN A 189 27.05 -2.55 -10.72
N GLN A 190 27.08 -3.17 -11.90
CA GLN A 190 28.30 -3.34 -12.70
C GLN A 190 28.93 -1.99 -13.09
N ALA A 191 28.09 -0.97 -13.36
CA ALA A 191 28.52 0.38 -13.68
C ALA A 191 28.93 1.23 -12.46
N GLY A 192 28.94 0.63 -11.25
CA GLY A 192 29.36 1.26 -10.00
C GLY A 192 28.25 1.93 -9.20
N PHE A 193 26.98 1.69 -9.52
CA PHE A 193 25.83 2.14 -8.74
C PHE A 193 25.36 1.01 -7.81
N GLU A 194 26.08 0.84 -6.71
CA GLU A 194 25.89 -0.31 -5.80
C GLU A 194 24.59 -0.23 -5.00
N ASN A 195 23.97 0.96 -4.89
CA ASN A 195 22.72 1.23 -4.18
C ASN A 195 21.46 0.96 -5.00
N ALA A 196 21.55 0.24 -6.12
CA ALA A 196 20.40 -0.12 -6.95
C ALA A 196 19.68 -1.37 -6.43
N VAL A 197 18.33 -1.32 -6.45
CA VAL A 197 17.43 -2.42 -6.04
C VAL A 197 16.24 -2.52 -6.98
N ALA A 198 15.56 -3.70 -7.03
CA ALA A 198 14.33 -3.85 -7.80
C ALA A 198 13.22 -4.57 -7.04
N SER A 199 11.97 -4.23 -7.40
CA SER A 199 10.75 -4.89 -6.91
C SER A 199 10.43 -6.22 -7.61
N CYS A 200 11.19 -6.59 -8.66
CA CYS A 200 11.15 -7.87 -9.37
C CYS A 200 9.80 -8.25 -9.98
N GLY A 201 9.29 -7.41 -10.88
CA GLY A 201 8.08 -7.72 -11.68
C GLY A 201 6.77 -7.66 -10.89
N THR A 202 6.80 -7.03 -9.72
CA THR A 202 5.61 -6.59 -8.98
C THR A 202 5.66 -5.07 -8.82
N ALA A 203 4.51 -4.42 -8.79
CA ALA A 203 4.48 -3.02 -8.38
C ALA A 203 5.04 -2.90 -6.95
N LEU A 204 5.73 -1.80 -6.65
CA LEU A 204 6.25 -1.51 -5.30
C LEU A 204 5.12 -1.66 -4.27
N THR A 205 5.44 -2.29 -3.13
CA THR A 205 4.51 -2.49 -2.02
C THR A 205 4.85 -1.57 -0.84
N PRO A 206 3.88 -1.29 0.07
CA PRO A 206 4.16 -0.56 1.30
C PRO A 206 5.23 -1.22 2.17
N GLU A 207 5.27 -2.55 2.22
CA GLU A 207 6.26 -3.32 2.97
C GLU A 207 7.67 -3.14 2.39
N GLN A 208 7.81 -3.14 1.06
CA GLN A 208 9.08 -2.86 0.39
C GLN A 208 9.53 -1.41 0.63
N ALA A 209 8.62 -0.44 0.55
CA ALA A 209 8.91 0.96 0.84
C ALA A 209 9.38 1.15 2.30
N LYS A 210 8.74 0.46 3.26
CA LYS A 210 9.17 0.44 4.66
C LYS A 210 10.56 -0.19 4.84
N ILE A 211 10.92 -1.22 4.06
CA ILE A 211 12.28 -1.75 4.10
C ILE A 211 13.27 -0.71 3.58
N ILE A 212 12.97 -0.05 2.47
CA ILE A 212 13.82 1.01 1.90
C ILE A 212 14.05 2.14 2.91
N SER A 213 13.02 2.60 3.61
CA SER A 213 13.12 3.71 4.59
C SER A 213 14.04 3.41 5.79
N ASN A 214 14.36 2.13 6.05
CA ASN A 214 15.33 1.76 7.08
C ASN A 214 16.80 1.98 6.64
N TYR A 215 17.05 2.20 5.33
CA TYR A 215 18.41 2.26 4.78
C TYR A 215 18.71 3.54 4.02
N ALA A 216 17.70 4.34 3.67
CA ALA A 216 17.87 5.56 2.89
C ALA A 216 16.86 6.63 3.26
N ASP A 217 17.22 7.90 3.03
CA ASP A 217 16.33 9.06 3.16
C ASP A 217 15.72 9.45 1.79
N ASN A 218 16.39 9.04 0.69
CA ASN A 218 16.03 9.40 -0.67
C ASN A 218 15.86 8.17 -1.56
N VAL A 219 14.91 8.24 -2.48
CA VAL A 219 14.72 7.23 -3.53
C VAL A 219 14.70 7.91 -4.90
N VAL A 220 15.52 7.40 -5.81
CA VAL A 220 15.48 7.77 -7.23
C VAL A 220 14.79 6.66 -7.99
N ILE A 221 13.63 6.94 -8.58
CA ILE A 221 12.89 5.98 -9.39
C ILE A 221 13.51 5.93 -10.79
N CYS A 222 13.96 4.74 -11.18
CA CYS A 222 14.60 4.43 -12.45
C CYS A 222 13.78 3.38 -13.22
N TYR A 223 12.48 3.64 -13.41
CA TYR A 223 11.54 2.74 -14.08
C TYR A 223 11.58 2.92 -15.60
N ASP A 224 11.00 1.93 -16.32
CA ASP A 224 10.94 1.95 -17.77
C ASP A 224 10.25 3.22 -18.29
N ALA A 225 10.73 3.76 -19.41
CA ALA A 225 10.19 4.99 -20.00
C ALA A 225 8.82 4.81 -20.70
N ASP A 226 8.31 3.58 -20.80
CA ASP A 226 7.03 3.27 -21.45
C ASP A 226 5.82 3.64 -20.59
N GLY A 227 4.61 3.53 -21.18
CA GLY A 227 3.38 3.91 -20.48
C GLY A 227 3.04 3.01 -19.28
N ALA A 228 3.57 1.77 -19.21
CA ALA A 228 3.41 0.89 -18.07
C ALA A 228 4.31 1.34 -16.91
N GLY A 229 5.59 1.65 -17.22
CA GLY A 229 6.55 2.18 -16.26
C GLY A 229 6.14 3.54 -15.71
N GLN A 230 5.54 4.42 -16.52
CA GLN A 230 4.99 5.70 -16.03
C GLN A 230 3.86 5.51 -15.01
N LYS A 231 2.96 4.53 -15.23
CA LYS A 231 1.90 4.19 -14.26
C LYS A 231 2.50 3.59 -12.99
N ALA A 232 3.52 2.74 -13.14
CA ALA A 232 4.25 2.17 -12.00
C ALA A 232 4.95 3.26 -11.19
N THR A 233 5.59 4.25 -11.86
CA THR A 233 6.22 5.42 -11.24
C THR A 233 5.24 6.22 -10.39
N THR A 234 4.09 6.62 -10.94
CA THR A 234 3.04 7.34 -10.19
C THR A 234 2.61 6.58 -8.92
N ARG A 235 2.42 5.26 -9.05
CA ARG A 235 2.06 4.43 -7.90
C ARG A 235 3.18 4.35 -6.86
N ALA A 236 4.44 4.21 -7.32
CA ALA A 236 5.59 4.16 -6.43
C ALA A 236 5.80 5.47 -5.67
N ILE A 237 5.65 6.64 -6.33
CA ILE A 237 5.71 7.97 -5.69
C ILE A 237 4.73 8.03 -4.51
N LYS A 238 3.49 7.61 -4.71
CA LYS A 238 2.47 7.63 -3.65
C LYS A 238 2.87 6.75 -2.46
N ILE A 239 3.28 5.51 -2.72
CA ILE A 239 3.67 4.56 -1.66
C ILE A 239 4.90 5.05 -0.90
N LEU A 240 5.92 5.57 -1.61
CA LEU A 240 7.13 6.12 -0.99
C LEU A 240 6.83 7.38 -0.17
N GLY A 241 5.93 8.23 -0.64
CA GLY A 241 5.49 9.44 0.08
C GLY A 241 4.85 9.14 1.43
N GLU A 242 4.13 8.00 1.56
CA GLU A 242 3.53 7.54 2.82
C GLU A 242 4.59 7.15 3.88
N THR A 243 5.83 6.86 3.46
CA THR A 243 6.96 6.51 4.36
C THR A 243 7.87 7.68 4.71
N GLY A 244 7.60 8.90 4.19
CA GLY A 244 8.42 10.08 4.41
C GLY A 244 9.71 10.13 3.56
N LEU A 245 9.91 9.20 2.64
CA LEU A 245 11.06 9.17 1.74
C LEU A 245 10.97 10.30 0.71
N LYS A 246 12.06 11.03 0.53
CA LYS A 246 12.19 11.99 -0.59
C LYS A 246 12.33 11.23 -1.90
N THR A 247 11.45 11.49 -2.83
CA THR A 247 11.39 10.75 -4.09
C THR A 247 11.70 11.67 -5.26
N THR A 248 12.62 11.25 -6.13
CA THR A 248 12.90 11.86 -7.41
C THR A 248 12.76 10.83 -8.54
N VAL A 249 12.55 11.29 -9.75
CA VAL A 249 12.36 10.46 -10.94
C VAL A 249 13.36 10.86 -12.00
N ILE A 250 13.98 9.88 -12.65
CA ILE A 250 14.83 10.14 -13.82
C ILE A 250 14.06 9.89 -15.12
N LYS A 251 14.32 10.75 -16.11
CA LYS A 251 13.81 10.59 -17.49
C LYS A 251 14.95 10.11 -18.39
N MET A 252 14.91 8.85 -18.80
CA MET A 252 15.94 8.23 -19.63
C MET A 252 15.70 8.48 -21.13
N ASN A 253 15.94 9.74 -21.56
CA ASN A 253 15.78 10.10 -22.96
C ASN A 253 16.73 9.29 -23.85
N GLY A 254 16.19 8.61 -24.86
CA GLY A 254 16.96 7.82 -25.82
C GLY A 254 17.25 6.36 -25.41
N ALA A 255 16.74 5.92 -24.24
CA ALA A 255 16.76 4.54 -23.80
C ALA A 255 15.44 4.19 -23.11
N LYS A 256 15.06 2.91 -23.12
CA LYS A 256 13.79 2.44 -22.54
C LYS A 256 13.91 2.08 -21.07
N ASP A 257 15.07 1.60 -20.65
CA ASP A 257 15.35 1.09 -19.31
C ASP A 257 16.80 1.43 -18.88
N PRO A 258 17.15 1.30 -17.59
CA PRO A 258 18.50 1.57 -17.10
C PRO A 258 19.60 0.70 -17.75
N ASP A 259 19.31 -0.57 -18.06
CA ASP A 259 20.24 -1.48 -18.75
C ASP A 259 20.62 -0.93 -20.13
N GLU A 260 19.63 -0.52 -20.92
CA GLU A 260 19.88 0.08 -22.23
C GLU A 260 20.59 1.44 -22.12
N TYR A 261 20.24 2.26 -21.12
CA TYR A 261 20.87 3.58 -20.93
C TYR A 261 22.35 3.47 -20.61
N ILE A 262 22.73 2.59 -19.67
CA ILE A 262 24.13 2.34 -19.31
C ILE A 262 24.89 1.79 -20.51
N ASN A 263 24.30 0.87 -21.25
CA ASN A 263 24.93 0.27 -22.41
C ASN A 263 25.16 1.24 -23.59
N LYS A 264 24.32 2.27 -23.74
CA LYS A 264 24.40 3.29 -24.79
C LYS A 264 25.28 4.47 -24.41
N PHE A 265 25.09 4.98 -23.21
CA PHE A 265 25.64 6.29 -22.82
C PHE A 265 26.73 6.20 -21.74
N GLY A 266 26.81 5.06 -21.04
CA GLY A 266 27.83 4.84 -20.01
C GLY A 266 27.48 5.42 -18.64
N ALA A 267 28.32 5.07 -17.64
CA ALA A 267 28.13 5.42 -16.24
C ALA A 267 28.17 6.94 -15.97
N ASP A 268 29.03 7.69 -16.66
CA ASP A 268 29.17 9.13 -16.41
C ASP A 268 27.92 9.91 -16.83
N HIS A 269 27.30 9.54 -17.94
CA HIS A 269 26.06 10.14 -18.39
C HIS A 269 24.93 9.80 -17.40
N PHE A 270 24.88 8.58 -16.86
CA PHE A 270 23.89 8.20 -15.84
C PHE A 270 24.10 8.97 -14.53
N ARG A 271 25.35 9.21 -14.08
CA ARG A 271 25.66 10.10 -12.94
C ARG A 271 25.15 11.52 -13.17
N HIS A 272 25.29 12.03 -14.40
CA HIS A 272 24.76 13.35 -14.76
C HIS A 272 23.24 13.38 -14.74
N LEU A 273 22.58 12.31 -15.22
CA LEU A 273 21.15 12.15 -15.20
C LEU A 273 20.60 12.14 -13.77
N LEU A 274 21.26 11.41 -12.86
CA LEU A 274 20.88 11.38 -11.44
C LEU A 274 20.93 12.78 -10.79
N LYS A 275 21.92 13.62 -11.14
CA LYS A 275 22.01 15.00 -10.63
C LYS A 275 20.92 15.92 -11.17
N LYS A 276 20.31 15.60 -12.30
CA LYS A 276 19.24 16.35 -12.96
C LYS A 276 17.87 15.71 -12.77
N SER A 277 17.75 14.75 -11.84
CA SER A 277 16.48 14.09 -11.59
C SER A 277 15.40 15.09 -11.15
N ASP A 278 14.21 14.96 -11.74
CA ASP A 278 13.06 15.78 -11.40
C ASP A 278 12.50 15.35 -10.04
N GLY A 279 12.00 16.29 -9.25
CA GLY A 279 11.20 15.96 -8.08
C GLY A 279 9.95 15.16 -8.47
N ALA A 280 9.45 14.35 -7.56
CA ALA A 280 8.25 13.52 -7.81
C ALA A 280 7.04 14.38 -8.24
N ILE A 281 6.90 15.56 -7.66
CA ILE A 281 5.80 16.49 -7.95
C ILE A 281 5.97 17.10 -9.34
N GLU A 282 7.19 17.52 -9.69
CA GLU A 282 7.49 17.99 -11.04
C GLU A 282 7.18 16.94 -12.11
N PHE A 283 7.55 15.71 -11.85
CA PHE A 283 7.26 14.58 -12.75
C PHE A 283 5.74 14.42 -12.96
N GLU A 284 4.97 14.41 -11.88
CA GLU A 284 3.50 14.28 -11.95
C GLU A 284 2.85 15.48 -12.65
N LEU A 285 3.32 16.70 -12.40
CA LEU A 285 2.83 17.91 -13.07
C LEU A 285 3.14 17.90 -14.57
N GLU A 286 4.35 17.49 -14.95
CA GLU A 286 4.73 17.37 -16.36
C GLU A 286 3.89 16.32 -17.09
N LYS A 287 3.65 15.19 -16.44
CA LYS A 287 2.77 14.14 -16.95
C LYS A 287 1.32 14.62 -17.17
N CYS A 288 0.85 15.58 -16.38
CA CYS A 288 -0.47 16.17 -16.61
C CYS A 288 -0.61 16.84 -17.98
N LYS A 289 0.49 17.22 -18.64
CA LYS A 289 0.52 17.84 -19.98
C LYS A 289 0.41 16.79 -21.10
N ASP A 290 0.63 15.51 -20.81
CA ASP A 290 0.62 14.44 -21.81
C ASP A 290 -0.73 14.39 -22.55
N GLY A 291 -0.68 14.47 -23.88
CA GLY A 291 -1.84 14.43 -24.77
C GLY A 291 -2.73 15.69 -24.72
N ILE A 292 -2.25 16.78 -24.14
CA ILE A 292 -2.93 18.08 -24.08
C ILE A 292 -2.22 19.09 -24.96
N ASP A 293 -2.98 19.79 -25.81
CA ASP A 293 -2.49 20.93 -26.57
C ASP A 293 -2.44 22.16 -25.66
N MET A 294 -1.23 22.45 -25.13
CA MET A 294 -0.99 23.55 -24.18
C MET A 294 -1.09 24.95 -24.81
N ASP A 295 -1.13 25.06 -26.14
CA ASP A 295 -1.24 26.32 -26.85
C ASP A 295 -2.70 26.83 -26.87
N THR A 296 -3.67 25.97 -26.55
CA THR A 296 -5.09 26.31 -26.49
C THR A 296 -5.56 26.58 -25.06
N ASP A 297 -6.52 27.50 -24.91
CA ASP A 297 -7.13 27.79 -23.60
C ASP A 297 -7.83 26.58 -23.00
N ILE A 298 -8.47 25.75 -23.82
CA ILE A 298 -9.11 24.49 -23.41
C ILE A 298 -8.07 23.52 -22.85
N GLY A 299 -6.96 23.32 -23.56
CA GLY A 299 -5.88 22.46 -23.09
C GLY A 299 -5.26 22.97 -21.79
N ARG A 300 -5.02 24.27 -21.66
CA ARG A 300 -4.52 24.88 -20.42
C ARG A 300 -5.47 24.66 -19.25
N ILE A 301 -6.78 24.78 -19.46
CA ILE A 301 -7.80 24.50 -18.44
C ILE A 301 -7.77 23.02 -18.03
N ASP A 302 -7.68 22.11 -19.00
CA ASP A 302 -7.64 20.67 -18.73
C ASP A 302 -6.36 20.25 -18.00
N TYR A 303 -5.21 20.84 -18.36
CA TYR A 303 -3.98 20.70 -17.58
C TYR A 303 -4.16 21.17 -16.13
N LEU A 304 -4.69 22.39 -15.92
CA LEU A 304 -4.89 22.96 -14.57
C LEU A 304 -5.80 22.07 -13.71
N LYS A 305 -6.89 21.52 -14.27
CA LYS A 305 -7.77 20.58 -13.55
C LYS A 305 -7.03 19.31 -13.09
N LYS A 306 -6.10 18.79 -13.91
CA LYS A 306 -5.25 17.65 -13.54
C LYS A 306 -4.20 18.07 -12.51
N ALA A 307 -3.51 19.18 -12.72
CA ALA A 307 -2.48 19.73 -11.85
C ALA A 307 -3.01 20.01 -10.43
N TYR A 308 -4.23 20.56 -10.30
CA TYR A 308 -4.85 20.80 -8.99
C TYR A 308 -5.07 19.51 -8.19
N LYS A 309 -5.35 18.38 -8.87
CA LYS A 309 -5.47 17.08 -8.19
C LYS A 309 -4.12 16.62 -7.65
N VAL A 310 -3.04 16.77 -8.44
CA VAL A 310 -1.66 16.48 -8.00
C VAL A 310 -1.28 17.34 -6.81
N LEU A 311 -1.52 18.66 -6.90
CA LEU A 311 -1.23 19.59 -5.80
C LEU A 311 -2.02 19.25 -4.52
N ALA A 312 -3.27 18.80 -4.65
CA ALA A 312 -4.10 18.40 -3.51
C ALA A 312 -3.61 17.10 -2.84
N ASP A 313 -2.80 16.28 -3.53
CA ASP A 313 -2.19 15.06 -2.98
C ASP A 313 -0.93 15.36 -2.14
N ILE A 314 -0.35 16.56 -2.23
CA ILE A 314 0.81 16.96 -1.44
C ILE A 314 0.41 17.12 0.03
N SER A 315 1.02 16.34 0.92
CA SER A 315 0.71 16.37 2.36
C SER A 315 1.21 17.67 3.04
N SER A 316 2.42 18.12 2.69
CA SER A 316 3.02 19.33 3.27
C SER A 316 2.33 20.61 2.75
N PRO A 317 1.73 21.44 3.62
CA PRO A 317 1.13 22.71 3.22
C PRO A 317 2.13 23.66 2.56
N THR A 318 3.36 23.72 3.07
CA THR A 318 4.42 24.60 2.54
C THR A 318 4.85 24.17 1.14
N GLU A 319 5.08 22.88 0.96
CA GLU A 319 5.44 22.33 -0.35
C GLU A 319 4.31 22.51 -1.36
N ARG A 320 3.07 22.26 -0.96
CA ARG A 320 1.88 22.52 -1.79
C ARG A 320 1.80 24.00 -2.22
N GLU A 321 2.11 24.95 -1.33
CA GLU A 321 2.09 26.37 -1.67
C GLU A 321 3.19 26.72 -2.68
N ILE A 322 4.40 26.18 -2.54
CA ILE A 322 5.51 26.40 -3.47
C ILE A 322 5.12 25.94 -4.88
N TYR A 323 4.60 24.71 -5.00
CA TYR A 323 4.19 24.18 -6.30
C TYR A 323 2.93 24.85 -6.85
N ALA A 324 2.00 25.29 -6.02
CA ALA A 324 0.85 26.10 -6.46
C ALA A 324 1.29 27.44 -7.06
N LYS A 325 2.29 28.12 -6.47
CA LYS A 325 2.89 29.33 -7.02
C LYS A 325 3.58 29.06 -8.37
N LYS A 326 4.31 27.93 -8.49
CA LYS A 326 4.97 27.54 -9.73
C LYS A 326 3.96 27.31 -10.85
N VAL A 327 2.90 26.54 -10.60
CA VAL A 327 1.82 26.29 -11.58
C VAL A 327 1.09 27.57 -11.95
N ALA A 328 0.79 28.46 -10.98
CA ALA A 328 0.18 29.74 -11.20
C ALA A 328 1.01 30.63 -12.16
N ALA A 329 2.33 30.70 -11.93
CA ALA A 329 3.26 31.48 -12.75
C ALA A 329 3.41 30.89 -14.16
N GLU A 330 3.57 29.58 -14.30
CA GLU A 330 3.69 28.91 -15.61
C GLU A 330 2.46 29.08 -16.49
N GLN A 331 1.27 29.09 -15.91
CA GLN A 331 0.02 29.22 -16.66
C GLN A 331 -0.55 30.64 -16.71
N ASN A 332 0.17 31.61 -16.13
CA ASN A 332 -0.25 33.01 -16.05
C ASN A 332 -1.66 33.17 -15.44
N VAL A 333 -1.94 32.44 -14.35
CA VAL A 333 -3.18 32.54 -13.59
C VAL A 333 -2.90 33.10 -12.19
N SER A 334 -3.90 33.72 -11.57
CA SER A 334 -3.75 34.24 -10.20
C SER A 334 -3.54 33.10 -9.19
N ILE A 335 -2.60 33.26 -8.28
CA ILE A 335 -2.39 32.34 -7.15
C ILE A 335 -3.65 32.24 -6.27
N THR A 336 -4.46 33.28 -6.18
CA THR A 336 -5.72 33.27 -5.44
C THR A 336 -6.73 32.33 -6.07
N THR A 337 -6.80 32.29 -7.40
CA THR A 337 -7.63 31.31 -8.13
C THR A 337 -7.17 29.89 -7.88
N VAL A 338 -5.85 29.62 -7.98
CA VAL A 338 -5.29 28.26 -7.71
C VAL A 338 -5.60 27.83 -6.27
N LYS A 339 -5.43 28.71 -5.28
CA LYS A 339 -5.75 28.42 -3.88
C LYS A 339 -7.24 28.15 -3.66
N ALA A 340 -8.12 28.88 -4.33
CA ALA A 340 -9.57 28.67 -4.24
C ALA A 340 -9.97 27.28 -4.75
N GLU A 341 -9.46 26.87 -5.93
CA GLU A 341 -9.71 25.55 -6.51
C GLU A 341 -9.14 24.43 -5.64
N LEU A 342 -7.92 24.58 -5.12
CA LEU A 342 -7.32 23.61 -4.20
C LEU A 342 -8.14 23.45 -2.94
N ASN A 343 -8.60 24.53 -2.33
CA ASN A 343 -9.43 24.49 -1.13
C ASN A 343 -10.77 23.79 -1.40
N ALA A 344 -11.38 24.01 -2.58
CA ALA A 344 -12.61 23.32 -2.97
C ALA A 344 -12.38 21.80 -3.11
N ILE A 345 -11.27 21.37 -3.73
CA ILE A 345 -10.91 19.95 -3.86
C ILE A 345 -10.65 19.32 -2.48
N LEU A 346 -9.86 19.99 -1.63
CA LEU A 346 -9.54 19.49 -0.28
C LEU A 346 -10.78 19.36 0.59
N LYS A 347 -11.68 20.37 0.54
CA LYS A 347 -12.96 20.36 1.25
C LYS A 347 -13.85 19.19 0.78
N ASN A 348 -13.92 18.97 -0.54
CA ASN A 348 -14.71 17.87 -1.09
C ASN A 348 -14.13 16.50 -0.70
N ARG A 349 -12.79 16.35 -0.68
CA ARG A 349 -12.12 15.11 -0.23
C ARG A 349 -12.41 14.82 1.25
N ARG A 350 -12.33 15.81 2.13
CA ARG A 350 -12.69 15.67 3.55
C ARG A 350 -14.13 15.20 3.70
N TYR A 351 -15.05 15.81 2.97
CA TYR A 351 -16.45 15.40 2.96
C TYR A 351 -16.65 13.94 2.53
N GLN A 352 -16.00 13.51 1.43
CA GLN A 352 -16.07 12.13 0.95
C GLN A 352 -15.46 11.14 1.95
N TYR A 353 -14.35 11.51 2.58
CA TYR A 353 -13.72 10.71 3.62
C TYR A 353 -14.64 10.53 4.83
N SER A 354 -15.18 11.62 5.36
CA SER A 354 -16.13 11.59 6.49
C SER A 354 -17.35 10.73 6.19
N LYS A 355 -17.91 10.86 4.97
CA LYS A 355 -19.06 10.03 4.54
C LYS A 355 -18.71 8.54 4.47
N LYS A 356 -17.51 8.20 3.99
CA LYS A 356 -17.05 6.80 3.89
C LYS A 356 -16.82 6.20 5.27
N GLU A 357 -16.13 6.93 6.17
CA GLU A 357 -15.88 6.49 7.54
C GLU A 357 -17.18 6.38 8.35
N TRP A 358 -18.13 7.30 8.15
CA TRP A 358 -19.44 7.19 8.74
C TRP A 358 -20.16 5.91 8.32
N THR A 359 -20.15 5.58 7.01
CA THR A 359 -20.72 4.32 6.51
C THR A 359 -20.04 3.10 7.15
N ARG A 360 -18.70 3.16 7.30
CA ARG A 360 -17.90 2.10 7.94
C ARG A 360 -18.26 1.92 9.41
N THR A 361 -18.41 3.02 10.15
CA THR A 361 -18.80 3.01 11.57
C THR A 361 -20.15 2.33 11.77
N ILE A 362 -21.11 2.55 10.88
CA ILE A 362 -22.44 1.90 10.93
C ILE A 362 -22.34 0.39 10.67
N THR A 363 -21.43 -0.03 9.78
CA THR A 363 -21.36 -1.42 9.30
C THR A 363 -20.55 -2.35 10.22
N PHE A 364 -19.53 -1.84 10.94
CA PHE A 364 -18.53 -2.65 11.65
C PHE A 364 -18.44 -2.39 13.18
N ALA A 365 -19.50 -1.97 13.85
CA ALA A 365 -19.47 -1.82 15.31
C ALA A 365 -19.48 -3.21 16.01
N ASP A 366 -18.29 -3.66 16.41
CA ASP A 366 -18.05 -4.99 17.02
C ASP A 366 -18.29 -5.07 18.56
N LYS A 367 -18.48 -3.94 19.25
CA LYS A 367 -18.69 -3.90 20.71
C LYS A 367 -20.08 -3.37 21.04
N ARG A 368 -20.80 -4.07 21.94
CA ARG A 368 -22.04 -3.55 22.53
C ARG A 368 -21.73 -2.32 23.38
N ASP A 369 -22.39 -1.21 23.09
CA ASP A 369 -22.32 0.00 23.89
C ASP A 369 -23.15 -0.18 25.17
N THR A 370 -22.51 -0.11 26.31
CA THR A 370 -23.18 -0.30 27.63
C THR A 370 -23.75 1.00 28.20
N ILE A 371 -23.21 2.15 27.79
CA ILE A 371 -23.64 3.50 28.23
C ILE A 371 -24.75 4.01 27.36
N ASN A 372 -24.73 3.73 26.06
CA ASN A 372 -25.79 4.03 25.13
C ASN A 372 -26.31 2.73 24.48
N PRO A 373 -27.03 1.88 25.19
CA PRO A 373 -27.46 0.58 24.69
C PRO A 373 -28.37 0.67 23.46
N GLU A 374 -29.16 1.75 23.34
CA GLU A 374 -30.02 2.03 22.18
C GLU A 374 -29.21 2.24 20.90
N ALA A 375 -27.93 2.64 21.01
CA ALA A 375 -27.03 2.75 19.87
C ALA A 375 -26.77 1.40 19.16
N ASN A 376 -26.95 0.26 19.85
CA ASN A 376 -26.82 -1.06 19.24
C ASN A 376 -27.96 -1.37 18.25
N GLU A 377 -29.13 -0.84 18.48
CA GLU A 377 -30.34 -1.02 17.66
C GLU A 377 -30.48 0.08 16.61
N HIS A 378 -30.05 1.31 16.93
CA HIS A 378 -30.18 2.52 16.13
C HIS A 378 -28.81 3.08 15.71
N ARG A 379 -27.96 2.21 15.16
CA ARG A 379 -26.52 2.55 14.85
C ARG A 379 -26.36 3.76 13.96
N ARG A 380 -27.21 3.88 12.94
CA ARG A 380 -27.16 4.98 11.98
C ARG A 380 -27.57 6.30 12.62
N GLU A 381 -28.64 6.28 13.37
CA GLU A 381 -29.21 7.45 14.05
C GLU A 381 -28.26 7.89 15.17
N SER A 382 -27.81 6.97 16.02
CA SER A 382 -26.86 7.26 17.11
C SER A 382 -25.52 7.83 16.58
N ALA A 383 -25.03 7.36 15.45
CA ALA A 383 -23.84 7.91 14.82
C ALA A 383 -24.07 9.33 14.29
N ALA A 384 -25.27 9.64 13.74
CA ALA A 384 -25.62 10.98 13.30
C ALA A 384 -25.77 11.95 14.50
N GLU A 385 -26.41 11.49 15.59
CA GLU A 385 -26.56 12.24 16.85
C GLU A 385 -25.19 12.65 17.42
N ALA A 386 -24.26 11.68 17.53
CA ALA A 386 -22.92 11.91 18.01
C ALA A 386 -22.14 12.91 17.13
N GLY A 387 -22.32 12.83 15.81
CA GLY A 387 -21.72 13.76 14.87
C GLY A 387 -22.27 15.19 15.02
N ILE A 388 -23.56 15.36 15.30
CA ILE A 388 -24.19 16.67 15.55
C ILE A 388 -23.70 17.25 16.90
N ILE A 389 -23.58 16.43 17.94
CA ILE A 389 -23.03 16.83 19.24
C ILE A 389 -21.60 17.37 19.03
N TYR A 390 -20.75 16.64 18.32
CA TYR A 390 -19.40 17.10 18.00
C TYR A 390 -19.38 18.39 17.17
N TYR A 391 -20.26 18.50 16.17
CA TYR A 391 -20.34 19.71 15.34
C TYR A 391 -20.68 20.95 16.16
N LEU A 392 -21.68 20.88 17.04
CA LEU A 392 -22.09 21.99 17.93
C LEU A 392 -21.04 22.31 18.99
N TYR A 393 -20.33 21.30 19.50
CA TYR A 393 -19.24 21.49 20.44
C TYR A 393 -18.12 22.39 19.87
N ASN A 394 -17.90 22.34 18.54
CA ASN A 394 -16.88 23.14 17.86
C ASN A 394 -17.43 24.37 17.11
N ASN A 395 -18.75 24.50 16.98
CA ASN A 395 -19.40 25.56 16.18
C ASN A 395 -20.61 26.12 16.93
N HIS A 396 -20.37 26.83 18.02
CA HIS A 396 -21.42 27.37 18.90
C HIS A 396 -22.38 28.28 18.17
N ASP A 397 -21.92 29.09 17.20
CA ASP A 397 -22.75 29.99 16.40
C ASP A 397 -23.85 29.28 15.62
N ALA A 398 -23.65 27.98 15.29
CA ALA A 398 -24.62 27.18 14.56
C ALA A 398 -25.77 26.65 15.46
N CYS A 399 -25.64 26.77 16.80
CA CYS A 399 -26.56 26.13 17.76
C CYS A 399 -28.01 26.56 17.56
N GLY A 400 -28.26 27.85 17.42
CA GLY A 400 -29.61 28.39 17.27
C GLY A 400 -30.35 27.90 16.02
N ASP A 401 -29.65 27.76 14.90
CA ASP A 401 -30.22 27.27 13.65
C ASP A 401 -30.42 25.75 13.68
N VAL A 402 -29.46 24.99 14.24
CA VAL A 402 -29.58 23.54 14.38
C VAL A 402 -30.72 23.20 15.33
N LEU A 403 -30.88 23.87 16.49
CA LEU A 403 -31.89 23.62 17.48
C LEU A 403 -33.33 23.86 16.95
N LYS A 404 -33.53 24.91 16.10
CA LYS A 404 -34.80 25.17 15.43
C LYS A 404 -35.22 24.04 14.49
N ARG A 405 -34.28 23.42 13.82
CA ARG A 405 -34.51 22.37 12.80
C ARG A 405 -34.54 20.98 13.40
N LEU A 406 -33.75 20.75 14.43
CA LEU A 406 -33.56 19.48 15.08
C LEU A 406 -33.75 19.66 16.59
N PRO A 407 -34.97 19.76 17.09
CA PRO A 407 -35.25 19.79 18.53
C PRO A 407 -34.88 18.45 19.19
N PRO A 408 -34.63 18.43 20.53
CA PRO A 408 -34.12 17.25 21.24
C PRO A 408 -34.96 15.98 21.09
N ASP A 409 -36.28 16.13 20.91
CA ASP A 409 -37.21 15.01 20.70
C ASP A 409 -36.98 14.23 19.41
N LYS A 410 -36.21 14.77 18.48
CA LYS A 410 -35.78 14.08 17.27
C LYS A 410 -34.59 13.14 17.46
N PHE A 411 -33.93 13.21 18.59
CA PHE A 411 -32.89 12.27 18.95
C PHE A 411 -33.50 10.91 19.33
N VAL A 412 -32.97 9.84 18.76
CA VAL A 412 -33.46 8.48 18.90
C VAL A 412 -32.95 7.82 20.20
N THR A 413 -31.66 8.11 20.54
CA THR A 413 -31.03 7.52 21.72
C THR A 413 -31.12 8.45 22.93
N SER A 414 -31.47 7.92 24.10
CA SER A 414 -31.68 8.68 25.32
C SER A 414 -30.42 9.34 25.84
N PHE A 415 -29.25 8.66 25.75
CA PHE A 415 -27.98 9.20 26.17
C PHE A 415 -27.56 10.41 25.32
N ASN A 416 -27.53 10.28 23.99
CA ASN A 416 -27.14 11.36 23.11
C ASN A 416 -28.12 12.55 23.18
N ARG A 417 -29.43 12.28 23.40
CA ARG A 417 -30.40 13.35 23.63
C ARG A 417 -30.02 14.17 24.85
N ARG A 418 -29.75 13.56 26.01
CA ARG A 418 -29.32 14.25 27.23
C ARG A 418 -28.07 15.09 27.01
N VAL A 419 -27.06 14.51 26.32
CA VAL A 419 -25.83 15.25 25.99
C VAL A 419 -26.12 16.45 25.09
N TYR A 420 -26.98 16.29 24.09
CA TYR A 420 -27.39 17.37 23.19
C TYR A 420 -28.15 18.48 23.93
N GLU A 421 -29.08 18.15 24.81
CA GLU A 421 -29.84 19.09 25.65
C GLU A 421 -28.91 19.89 26.57
N SER A 422 -28.02 19.21 27.29
CA SER A 422 -27.03 19.87 28.14
C SER A 422 -26.11 20.79 27.35
N LEU A 423 -25.55 20.33 26.22
CA LEU A 423 -24.66 21.12 25.38
C LEU A 423 -25.35 22.37 24.82
N THR A 424 -26.55 22.21 24.25
CA THR A 424 -27.30 23.32 23.66
C THR A 424 -27.76 24.36 24.70
N SER A 425 -28.13 23.91 25.92
CA SER A 425 -28.41 24.82 27.05
C SER A 425 -27.17 25.63 27.41
N LYS A 426 -26.00 24.95 27.60
CA LYS A 426 -24.75 25.62 27.95
C LYS A 426 -24.32 26.65 26.89
N ILE A 427 -24.44 26.30 25.60
CA ILE A 427 -24.14 27.23 24.50
C ILE A 427 -25.08 28.42 24.53
N THR A 428 -26.39 28.21 24.73
CA THR A 428 -27.39 29.29 24.74
C THR A 428 -27.20 30.23 25.92
N ASP A 429 -26.84 29.66 27.10
CA ASP A 429 -26.63 30.40 28.34
C ASP A 429 -25.20 30.96 28.46
N LEU A 430 -24.39 30.85 27.42
CA LEU A 430 -22.99 31.31 27.36
C LEU A 430 -22.12 30.71 28.48
N GLN A 431 -22.39 29.48 28.90
CA GLN A 431 -21.66 28.76 29.92
C GLN A 431 -20.43 28.03 29.34
N ASP A 432 -19.59 27.52 30.23
CA ASP A 432 -18.47 26.67 29.84
C ASP A 432 -18.98 25.36 29.20
N CYS A 433 -18.52 25.08 27.97
CA CYS A 433 -18.83 23.87 27.22
C CYS A 433 -17.67 22.85 27.25
N SER A 434 -16.61 23.09 28.05
CA SER A 434 -15.52 22.11 28.18
C SER A 434 -16.04 20.76 28.68
N VAL A 435 -15.31 19.67 28.36
CA VAL A 435 -15.69 18.31 28.80
C VAL A 435 -15.87 18.24 30.33
N SER A 436 -15.06 18.98 31.08
CA SER A 436 -15.16 19.05 32.55
C SER A 436 -16.46 19.68 33.06
N SER A 437 -17.15 20.50 32.26
CA SER A 437 -18.42 21.12 32.63
C SER A 437 -19.59 20.12 32.70
N PHE A 438 -19.43 18.93 32.15
CA PHE A 438 -20.43 17.85 32.21
C PHE A 438 -20.34 17.00 33.50
N ASN A 439 -19.25 17.12 34.31
CA ASN A 439 -19.03 16.31 35.52
C ASN A 439 -20.15 16.45 36.59
N GLY A 440 -20.94 17.52 36.58
CA GLY A 440 -22.04 17.72 37.53
C GLY A 440 -23.36 17.10 37.09
N GLU A 441 -23.48 16.75 35.82
CA GLU A 441 -24.74 16.28 35.21
C GLU A 441 -24.66 14.81 34.74
N PHE A 442 -23.44 14.31 34.50
CA PHE A 442 -23.16 12.99 33.97
C PHE A 442 -22.20 12.22 34.88
N SER A 443 -22.33 10.89 34.91
CA SER A 443 -21.40 10.04 35.64
C SER A 443 -19.98 10.05 35.01
N PRO A 444 -18.93 9.67 35.72
CA PRO A 444 -17.59 9.59 35.14
C PRO A 444 -17.50 8.71 33.88
N GLU A 445 -18.27 7.63 33.83
CA GLU A 445 -18.34 6.74 32.68
C GLU A 445 -19.02 7.40 31.48
N GLU A 446 -20.10 8.14 31.71
CA GLU A 446 -20.81 8.93 30.72
C GLU A 446 -19.95 10.07 30.18
N VAL A 447 -19.21 10.78 31.04
CA VAL A 447 -18.23 11.80 30.61
C VAL A 447 -17.10 11.19 29.78
N GLY A 448 -16.63 9.99 30.14
CA GLY A 448 -15.71 9.22 29.32
C GLY A 448 -16.26 8.94 27.94
N LYS A 449 -17.56 8.59 27.84
CA LYS A 449 -18.23 8.36 26.57
C LYS A 449 -18.39 9.64 25.75
N ILE A 450 -18.68 10.79 26.37
CA ILE A 450 -18.70 12.08 25.68
C ILE A 450 -17.31 12.38 25.09
N THR A 451 -16.25 12.15 25.88
CA THR A 451 -14.86 12.33 25.41
C THR A 451 -14.56 11.44 24.20
N GLU A 452 -14.92 10.17 24.24
CA GLU A 452 -14.76 9.23 23.13
C GLU A 452 -15.47 9.71 21.84
N ILE A 453 -16.69 10.26 21.98
CA ILE A 453 -17.44 10.85 20.88
C ILE A 453 -16.66 12.03 20.29
N LEU A 454 -16.18 12.96 21.12
CA LEU A 454 -15.48 14.15 20.66
C LEU A 454 -14.15 13.80 19.98
N GLU A 455 -13.38 12.87 20.52
CA GLU A 455 -12.11 12.40 19.94
C GLU A 455 -12.35 11.71 18.59
N LYS A 456 -13.25 10.75 18.53
CA LYS A 456 -13.59 10.00 17.33
C LYS A 456 -14.02 10.90 16.18
N TYR A 457 -14.88 11.88 16.44
CA TYR A 457 -15.40 12.77 15.41
C TYR A 457 -14.43 13.93 15.07
N SER A 458 -13.44 14.20 15.94
CA SER A 458 -12.33 15.12 15.65
C SER A 458 -11.50 14.63 14.47
N GLU A 459 -11.21 13.34 14.41
CA GLU A 459 -10.47 12.73 13.29
C GLU A 459 -11.25 12.80 11.97
N LEU A 460 -12.57 12.79 12.03
CA LEU A 460 -13.47 12.82 10.86
C LEU A 460 -13.64 14.21 10.25
N GLY A 461 -13.40 15.28 11.03
CA GLY A 461 -13.47 16.68 10.56
C GLY A 461 -14.86 17.08 10.06
N ILE A 462 -15.87 17.01 10.94
CA ILE A 462 -17.27 17.32 10.63
C ILE A 462 -17.46 18.82 10.31
N ASP A 463 -17.82 19.11 9.06
CA ASP A 463 -18.17 20.45 8.61
C ASP A 463 -19.69 20.63 8.49
N ALA A 464 -20.14 21.85 8.17
CA ALA A 464 -21.55 22.19 8.04
C ALA A 464 -22.31 21.28 7.04
N LYS A 465 -21.65 20.80 6.00
CA LYS A 465 -22.26 19.94 4.98
C LYS A 465 -22.47 18.51 5.50
N VAL A 466 -21.52 18.01 6.28
CA VAL A 466 -21.64 16.69 6.93
C VAL A 466 -22.70 16.76 8.03
N ALA A 467 -22.72 17.85 8.81
CA ALA A 467 -23.74 18.07 9.83
C ALA A 467 -25.16 18.12 9.21
N GLU A 468 -25.30 18.72 8.01
CA GLU A 468 -26.56 18.73 7.27
C GLU A 468 -27.03 17.31 6.90
N ASP A 469 -26.11 16.45 6.45
CA ASP A 469 -26.43 15.04 6.17
C ASP A 469 -26.92 14.32 7.43
N TYR A 470 -26.29 14.59 8.59
CA TYR A 470 -26.70 14.00 9.87
C TYR A 470 -28.08 14.50 10.33
N ILE A 471 -28.36 15.79 10.21
CA ILE A 471 -29.69 16.37 10.47
C ILE A 471 -30.74 15.66 9.61
N ASN A 472 -30.48 15.50 8.32
CA ASN A 472 -31.40 14.82 7.41
C ASN A 472 -31.63 13.34 7.78
N VAL A 473 -30.65 12.64 8.34
CA VAL A 473 -30.82 11.27 8.83
C VAL A 473 -31.84 11.23 9.97
N LEU A 474 -31.75 12.14 10.94
CA LEU A 474 -32.64 12.18 12.10
C LEU A 474 -34.02 12.68 11.73
N LEU A 475 -34.16 13.67 10.87
CA LEU A 475 -35.48 14.19 10.40
C LEU A 475 -36.24 13.15 9.59
N ASN A 476 -35.56 12.25 8.87
CA ASN A 476 -36.17 11.20 8.06
C ASN A 476 -36.35 9.89 8.84
N TYR A 477 -35.97 9.82 10.10
CA TYR A 477 -36.16 8.64 10.93
C TYR A 477 -37.63 8.35 11.15
N LYS A 478 -38.07 7.13 10.86
CA LYS A 478 -39.41 6.60 11.19
C LYS A 478 -39.19 5.45 12.14
N PRO A 479 -39.77 5.51 13.38
CA PRO A 479 -39.74 4.38 14.27
C PRO A 479 -40.34 3.14 13.57
N LYS A 480 -39.66 2.00 13.67
CA LYS A 480 -40.32 0.74 13.30
C LYS A 480 -41.53 0.58 14.18
N GLU A 481 -42.71 0.50 13.58
CA GLU A 481 -43.90 0.07 14.32
C GLU A 481 -43.53 -1.23 15.04
N LYS A 482 -43.72 -1.26 16.38
CA LYS A 482 -43.63 -2.51 17.13
C LYS A 482 -44.60 -3.45 16.43
N GLN A 483 -44.09 -4.50 15.80
CA GLN A 483 -44.94 -5.66 15.50
C GLN A 483 -45.53 -6.07 16.85
N GLU A 484 -46.82 -5.83 17.01
CA GLU A 484 -47.54 -6.44 18.12
C GLU A 484 -47.17 -7.93 18.09
N ASP A 485 -46.74 -8.45 19.22
CA ASP A 485 -46.58 -9.90 19.38
C ASP A 485 -47.92 -10.54 19.03
N ILE A 486 -48.02 -10.99 17.78
CA ILE A 486 -49.18 -11.76 17.35
C ILE A 486 -49.07 -13.04 18.16
N SER A 487 -50.07 -13.25 19.04
CA SER A 487 -50.14 -14.49 19.82
C SER A 487 -50.05 -15.69 18.87
N ASP A 488 -49.42 -16.76 19.31
CA ASP A 488 -49.32 -17.99 18.51
C ASP A 488 -50.65 -18.42 17.89
N ASP A 489 -51.75 -18.18 18.61
CA ASP A 489 -53.12 -18.46 18.15
C ASP A 489 -53.58 -17.57 17.00
N ASP A 490 -53.19 -16.30 16.96
CA ASP A 490 -53.50 -15.38 15.84
C ASP A 490 -52.61 -15.62 14.64
N PHE A 491 -51.38 -16.06 14.85
CA PHE A 491 -50.48 -16.50 13.79
C PHE A 491 -51.03 -17.73 13.06
N PHE A 492 -51.46 -18.74 13.84
CA PHE A 492 -52.06 -19.96 13.26
C PHE A 492 -53.39 -19.68 12.55
N LYS A 493 -54.24 -18.78 13.07
CA LYS A 493 -55.47 -18.37 12.37
C LYS A 493 -55.17 -17.70 11.01
N LYS A 494 -54.23 -16.75 10.96
CA LYS A 494 -53.84 -16.12 9.71
C LYS A 494 -53.20 -17.11 8.72
N PHE A 495 -52.48 -18.09 9.21
CA PHE A 495 -51.85 -19.13 8.37
C PHE A 495 -52.94 -20.08 7.78
N GLU A 496 -53.98 -20.43 8.54
CA GLU A 496 -55.12 -21.21 8.05
C GLU A 496 -55.96 -20.45 7.03
N GLU A 497 -56.18 -19.14 7.21
CA GLU A 497 -56.88 -18.31 6.23
C GLU A 497 -56.14 -18.15 4.91
N MET A 498 -54.80 -18.05 4.94
CA MET A 498 -53.97 -18.05 3.71
C MET A 498 -54.03 -19.40 2.98
N ARG A 499 -54.15 -20.52 3.72
CA ARG A 499 -54.22 -21.86 3.13
C ARG A 499 -55.56 -22.16 2.46
N LYS A 500 -56.65 -21.43 2.88
CA LYS A 500 -57.99 -21.54 2.27
C LYS A 500 -58.19 -20.65 1.04
N LYS A 501 -57.23 -19.76 0.71
CA LYS A 501 -57.28 -18.85 -0.44
C LYS A 501 -56.41 -19.28 -1.62
N ASN A 502 -55.66 -20.36 -1.48
CA ASN A 502 -55.00 -21.09 -2.58
C ASN A 502 -55.63 -22.47 -2.70
#